data_828f229b0b49e4ef6f883bda4a730be5
#
_entry.id   828f229b0b49e4ef6f883bda4a730be5
#
_cell.length_a   1.000
_cell.length_b   1.000
_cell.length_c   1.000
_cell.angle_alpha   90.00
_cell.angle_beta   90.00
_cell.angle_gamma   90.00
#
_symmetry.space_group_name_H-M   'P 1'
#
loop_
_entity.id
_entity.type
_entity.pdbx_description
1 polymer ?
#
loop_
_entity_poly.entity_id
_entity_poly.type
_entity_poly.pdbx_seq_one_letter_code
_entity_poly.pdbx_strand_id
1 'polypeptide(L)'
;MLTTHPVALTVDAVDAAKTYLRHETDEEDASILALVTAALVHAEGYLGQLLLERNVVERLPVTTAWQRLGATPVRSVASVTGIPAEGANFLLSPDSYALDINRHHDGWIRIPHPGSAGQVDIAYRAGLVPGWPDLPEAISLAVLRIAAHLHAH
;
A
#
# COMPACT_ATOMS: atom_id res chain seq x y z
N MET A 1 1.44 -10.32 9.72
CA MET A 1 1.22 -10.56 8.28
C MET A 1 0.55 -9.34 7.66
N LEU A 2 1.13 -8.83 6.60
CA LEU A 2 0.63 -7.64 5.92
C LEU A 2 -0.03 -8.04 4.60
N THR A 3 -1.25 -7.57 4.38
CA THR A 3 -2.01 -7.79 3.14
C THR A 3 -2.36 -6.44 2.54
N THR A 4 -1.92 -6.18 1.32
CA THR A 4 -2.30 -4.99 0.58
C THR A 4 -3.40 -5.33 -0.41
N HIS A 5 -4.34 -4.41 -0.60
CA HIS A 5 -5.27 -4.52 -1.71
C HIS A 5 -4.51 -4.25 -3.01
N PRO A 6 -4.87 -4.90 -4.13
CA PRO A 6 -4.23 -4.63 -5.41
C PRO A 6 -4.34 -3.15 -5.77
N VAL A 7 -3.27 -2.61 -6.34
CA VAL A 7 -3.32 -1.24 -6.84
C VAL A 7 -4.20 -1.19 -8.08
N ALA A 8 -5.09 -0.20 -8.12
CA ALA A 8 -5.95 0.04 -9.26
C ALA A 8 -5.34 1.15 -10.11
N LEU A 9 -4.66 0.76 -11.20
CA LEU A 9 -4.15 1.72 -12.16
C LEU A 9 -5.26 2.16 -13.11
N THR A 10 -5.31 3.46 -13.37
CA THR A 10 -6.29 4.04 -14.28
C THR A 10 -5.79 4.02 -15.72
N VAL A 11 -6.66 4.43 -16.64
CA VAL A 11 -6.32 4.58 -18.04
C VAL A 11 -5.13 5.53 -18.26
N ASP A 12 -4.91 6.48 -17.36
CA ASP A 12 -3.78 7.42 -17.45
C ASP A 12 -2.43 6.71 -17.45
N ALA A 13 -2.27 5.68 -16.63
CA ALA A 13 -1.03 4.90 -16.58
C ALA A 13 -0.83 4.10 -17.87
N VAL A 14 -1.88 3.51 -18.38
CA VAL A 14 -1.85 2.75 -19.66
C VAL A 14 -1.51 3.68 -20.82
N ASP A 15 -2.15 4.86 -20.88
CA ASP A 15 -1.90 5.84 -21.93
C ASP A 15 -0.44 6.35 -21.89
N ALA A 16 0.08 6.61 -20.71
CA ALA A 16 1.48 7.01 -20.53
C ALA A 16 2.44 5.91 -21.03
N ALA A 17 2.15 4.66 -20.71
CA ALA A 17 2.95 3.52 -21.17
C ALA A 17 2.89 3.35 -22.68
N LYS A 18 1.69 3.48 -23.28
CA LYS A 18 1.51 3.40 -24.75
C LYS A 18 2.33 4.48 -25.45
N THR A 19 2.30 5.70 -24.93
CA THR A 19 3.10 6.80 -25.47
C THR A 19 4.60 6.50 -25.37
N TYR A 20 5.03 6.02 -24.21
CA TYR A 20 6.43 5.68 -23.98
C TYR A 20 6.91 4.54 -24.89
N LEU A 21 6.07 3.52 -25.08
CA LEU A 21 6.36 2.36 -25.92
C LEU A 21 6.05 2.58 -27.40
N ARG A 22 5.43 3.72 -27.74
CA ARG A 22 4.98 4.08 -29.10
C ARG A 22 3.93 3.12 -29.66
N HIS A 23 3.04 2.64 -28.79
CA HIS A 23 1.87 1.86 -29.19
C HIS A 23 0.71 2.80 -29.55
N GLU A 24 0.09 2.58 -30.69
CA GLU A 24 -1.00 3.43 -31.20
C GLU A 24 -2.37 2.74 -31.14
N THR A 25 -2.41 1.44 -30.87
CA THR A 25 -3.66 0.67 -30.85
C THR A 25 -4.01 0.21 -29.44
N ASP A 26 -5.27 -0.16 -29.22
CA ASP A 26 -5.77 -0.65 -27.94
C ASP A 26 -5.67 -2.18 -27.81
N GLU A 27 -5.12 -2.87 -28.80
CA GLU A 27 -5.09 -4.32 -28.84
C GLU A 27 -4.31 -4.98 -27.70
N GLU A 28 -3.30 -4.27 -27.16
CA GLU A 28 -2.42 -4.77 -26.10
C GLU A 28 -2.64 -4.08 -24.76
N ASP A 29 -3.74 -3.33 -24.59
CA ASP A 29 -3.94 -2.53 -23.37
C ASP A 29 -3.92 -3.37 -22.09
N ALA A 30 -4.52 -4.55 -22.11
CA ALA A 30 -4.53 -5.44 -20.96
C ALA A 30 -3.11 -5.92 -20.60
N SER A 31 -2.30 -6.24 -21.62
CA SER A 31 -0.90 -6.65 -21.44
C SER A 31 -0.05 -5.50 -20.94
N ILE A 32 -0.27 -4.30 -21.46
CA ILE A 32 0.43 -3.09 -21.03
C ILE A 32 0.07 -2.75 -19.60
N LEU A 33 -1.19 -2.85 -19.22
CA LEU A 33 -1.64 -2.64 -17.85
C LEU A 33 -0.92 -3.61 -16.89
N ALA A 34 -0.84 -4.88 -17.25
CA ALA A 34 -0.16 -5.88 -16.45
C ALA A 34 1.33 -5.55 -16.29
N LEU A 35 1.99 -5.09 -17.36
CA LEU A 35 3.40 -4.71 -17.32
C LEU A 35 3.64 -3.49 -16.43
N VAL A 36 2.80 -2.47 -16.54
CA VAL A 36 2.92 -1.26 -15.72
C VAL A 36 2.66 -1.58 -14.24
N THR A 37 1.66 -2.43 -13.97
CA THR A 37 1.37 -2.88 -12.61
C THR A 37 2.56 -3.64 -12.02
N ALA A 38 3.14 -4.57 -12.77
CA ALA A 38 4.31 -5.32 -12.33
C ALA A 38 5.52 -4.39 -12.10
N ALA A 39 5.73 -3.43 -12.99
CA ALA A 39 6.81 -2.46 -12.87
C ALA A 39 6.63 -1.58 -11.62
N LEU A 40 5.41 -1.14 -11.34
CA LEU A 40 5.09 -0.35 -10.16
C LEU A 40 5.39 -1.14 -8.89
N VAL A 41 4.91 -2.38 -8.81
CA VAL A 41 5.16 -3.25 -7.65
C VAL A 41 6.65 -3.49 -7.45
N HIS A 42 7.39 -3.70 -8.53
CA HIS A 42 8.83 -3.86 -8.48
C HIS A 42 9.53 -2.62 -7.92
N ALA A 43 9.14 -1.43 -8.39
CA ALA A 43 9.68 -0.17 -7.90
C ALA A 43 9.38 0.04 -6.42
N GLU A 44 8.15 -0.28 -5.98
CA GLU A 44 7.75 -0.21 -4.58
C GLU A 44 8.60 -1.12 -3.70
N GLY A 45 8.84 -2.34 -4.14
CA GLY A 45 9.70 -3.29 -3.43
C GLY A 45 11.13 -2.79 -3.29
N TYR A 46 11.66 -2.19 -4.34
CA TYR A 46 13.01 -1.61 -4.33
C TYR A 46 13.12 -0.40 -3.39
N LEU A 47 12.10 0.48 -3.42
CA LEU A 47 12.09 1.70 -2.61
C LEU A 47 11.70 1.46 -1.15
N GLY A 48 11.10 0.31 -0.86
CA GLY A 48 10.60 0.00 0.48
C GLY A 48 9.40 0.81 0.89
N GLN A 49 8.64 1.34 -0.08
CA GLN A 49 7.43 2.12 0.20
C GLN A 49 6.41 1.96 -0.93
N LEU A 50 5.15 2.18 -0.61
CA LEU A 50 4.07 2.18 -1.59
C LEU A 50 4.03 3.53 -2.31
N LEU A 51 3.92 3.51 -3.63
CA LEU A 51 3.89 4.71 -4.45
C LEU A 51 2.47 5.24 -4.66
N LEU A 52 1.52 4.33 -4.85
CA LEU A 52 0.11 4.71 -5.00
C LEU A 52 -0.69 4.25 -3.79
N GLU A 53 -1.56 5.14 -3.29
CA GLU A 53 -2.37 4.85 -2.11
C GLU A 53 -3.29 3.66 -2.33
N ARG A 54 -3.35 2.82 -1.33
CA ARG A 54 -4.25 1.65 -1.30
C ARG A 54 -4.56 1.26 0.14
N ASN A 55 -5.60 0.46 0.29
CA ASN A 55 -5.97 -0.09 1.58
C ASN A 55 -5.04 -1.23 1.95
N VAL A 56 -4.63 -1.25 3.22
CA VAL A 56 -3.74 -2.25 3.78
C VAL A 56 -4.38 -2.81 5.04
N VAL A 57 -4.28 -4.11 5.23
CA VAL A 57 -4.61 -4.76 6.51
C VAL A 57 -3.36 -5.46 7.00
N GLU A 58 -2.96 -5.14 8.21
CA GLU A 58 -1.76 -5.73 8.82
C GLU A 58 -2.11 -6.37 10.15
N ARG A 59 -1.70 -7.63 10.31
CA ARG A 59 -1.89 -8.37 11.56
C ARG A 59 -0.62 -8.28 12.39
N LEU A 60 -0.78 -7.79 13.61
CA LEU A 60 0.30 -7.62 14.57
C LEU A 60 -0.08 -8.25 15.90
N PRO A 61 0.92 -8.73 16.67
CA PRO A 61 0.67 -9.15 18.03
C PRO A 61 0.33 -7.94 18.91
N VAL A 62 -0.45 -8.18 19.96
CA VAL A 62 -0.73 -7.16 20.95
C VAL A 62 0.51 -6.93 21.82
N THR A 63 0.93 -5.67 21.95
CA THR A 63 2.01 -5.29 22.84
C THR A 63 1.82 -3.85 23.31
N THR A 64 2.36 -3.54 24.49
CA THR A 64 2.39 -2.17 25.01
C THR A 64 3.54 -1.36 24.42
N ALA A 65 4.50 -2.02 23.78
CA ALA A 65 5.60 -1.35 23.08
C ALA A 65 5.14 -0.85 21.71
N TRP A 66 5.76 0.22 21.25
CA TRP A 66 5.51 0.74 19.91
C TRP A 66 5.98 -0.26 18.85
N GLN A 67 5.09 -0.56 17.92
CA GLN A 67 5.37 -1.39 16.75
C GLN A 67 5.20 -0.55 15.49
N ARG A 68 6.14 -0.67 14.58
CA ARG A 68 6.07 0.03 13.30
C ARG A 68 5.15 -0.69 12.33
N LEU A 69 4.29 0.06 11.64
CA LEU A 69 3.49 -0.47 10.54
C LEU A 69 4.39 -0.73 9.34
N GLY A 70 4.18 -1.86 8.66
CA GLY A 70 5.06 -2.31 7.58
C GLY A 70 4.91 -1.57 6.28
N ALA A 71 3.72 -1.03 5.99
CA ALA A 71 3.50 -0.24 4.77
C ALA A 71 3.67 1.24 5.07
N THR A 72 4.36 1.94 4.19
CA THR A 72 4.66 3.38 4.34
C THR A 72 4.62 4.03 2.95
N PRO A 73 4.33 5.32 2.79
CA PRO A 73 3.89 6.27 3.82
C PRO A 73 2.47 6.00 4.30
N VAL A 74 2.24 6.09 5.61
CA VAL A 74 0.91 5.92 6.19
C VAL A 74 0.14 7.23 6.04
N ARG A 75 -1.09 7.14 5.51
CA ARG A 75 -1.95 8.32 5.32
C ARG A 75 -3.02 8.44 6.37
N SER A 76 -3.66 7.33 6.72
CA SER A 76 -4.71 7.30 7.74
C SER A 76 -4.88 5.89 8.25
N VAL A 77 -5.35 5.78 9.49
CA VAL A 77 -5.72 4.49 10.08
C VAL A 77 -7.22 4.48 10.25
N ALA A 78 -7.88 3.50 9.65
CA ALA A 78 -9.33 3.40 9.65
C ALA A 78 -9.85 2.69 10.89
N SER A 79 -9.25 1.56 11.27
CA SER A 79 -9.74 0.75 12.38
C SER A 79 -8.69 -0.21 12.91
N VAL A 80 -8.89 -0.65 14.14
CA VAL A 80 -8.09 -1.70 14.78
C VAL A 80 -9.07 -2.74 15.29
N THR A 81 -8.98 -3.97 14.78
CA THR A 81 -9.85 -5.07 15.14
C THR A 81 -9.10 -6.06 16.01
N GLY A 82 -9.63 -6.36 17.18
CA GLY A 82 -9.08 -7.35 18.10
C GLY A 82 -9.42 -8.76 17.67
N ILE A 83 -8.44 -9.65 17.74
CA ILE A 83 -8.59 -11.06 17.41
C ILE A 83 -8.31 -11.87 18.68
N PRO A 84 -9.36 -12.35 19.37
CA PRO A 84 -9.17 -13.17 20.55
C PRO A 84 -8.82 -14.61 20.16
N ALA A 85 -8.25 -15.37 21.10
CA ALA A 85 -7.97 -16.78 20.90
C ALA A 85 -9.26 -17.58 20.69
N GLU A 86 -10.33 -17.16 21.36
CA GLU A 86 -11.65 -17.78 21.25
C GLU A 86 -12.71 -16.68 21.14
N GLY A 87 -13.72 -16.95 20.32
CA GLY A 87 -14.82 -16.02 20.12
C GLY A 87 -14.63 -15.15 18.88
N ALA A 88 -15.58 -14.23 18.69
CA ALA A 88 -15.62 -13.37 17.51
C ALA A 88 -14.64 -12.21 17.63
N ASN A 89 -14.14 -11.76 16.49
CA ASN A 89 -13.35 -10.53 16.40
C ASN A 89 -14.19 -9.33 16.82
N PHE A 90 -13.55 -8.33 17.35
CA PHE A 90 -14.26 -7.12 17.85
C PHE A 90 -13.45 -5.86 17.54
N LEU A 91 -14.16 -4.78 17.29
CA LEU A 91 -13.53 -3.49 17.03
C LEU A 91 -13.01 -2.89 18.34
N LEU A 92 -11.74 -2.50 18.36
CA LEU A 92 -11.18 -1.78 19.50
C LEU A 92 -11.60 -0.31 19.44
N SER A 93 -11.95 0.24 20.61
CA SER A 93 -12.23 1.68 20.71
C SER A 93 -10.91 2.47 20.58
N PRO A 94 -10.98 3.73 20.13
CA PRO A 94 -9.77 4.56 20.01
C PRO A 94 -8.99 4.74 21.32
N ASP A 95 -9.65 4.58 22.47
CA ASP A 95 -8.99 4.67 23.78
C ASP A 95 -8.13 3.44 24.11
N SER A 96 -8.30 2.35 23.36
CA SER A 96 -7.63 1.07 23.63
C SER A 96 -6.21 1.02 23.04
N TYR A 97 -5.89 1.90 22.10
CA TYR A 97 -4.61 1.92 21.41
C TYR A 97 -4.12 3.36 21.20
N ALA A 98 -2.85 3.50 20.94
CA ALA A 98 -2.25 4.77 20.58
C ALA A 98 -1.57 4.66 19.21
N LEU A 99 -1.72 5.69 18.42
CA LEU A 99 -1.13 5.80 17.08
C LEU A 99 -0.16 6.97 17.06
N ASP A 100 0.94 6.81 16.31
CA ASP A 100 1.85 7.89 15.99
C ASP A 100 2.23 7.81 14.53
N ILE A 101 2.02 8.88 13.79
CA ILE A 101 2.48 9.02 12.41
C ILE A 101 3.48 10.17 12.42
N ASN A 102 4.76 9.83 12.21
CA ASN A 102 5.82 10.83 12.29
C ASN A 102 5.86 11.72 11.03
N ARG A 103 6.79 12.67 11.00
CA ARG A 103 6.93 13.61 9.86
C ARG A 103 7.33 12.93 8.55
N HIS A 104 7.84 11.71 8.61
CA HIS A 104 8.18 10.90 7.42
C HIS A 104 7.04 9.97 7.03
N HIS A 105 5.87 10.10 7.69
CA HIS A 105 4.70 9.24 7.48
C HIS A 105 4.93 7.77 7.79
N ASP A 106 5.89 7.46 8.66
CA ASP A 106 5.99 6.14 9.25
C ASP A 106 4.94 6.03 10.35
N GLY A 107 4.20 4.94 10.34
CA GLY A 107 3.15 4.70 11.33
C GLY A 107 3.63 3.77 12.43
N TRP A 108 3.21 4.07 13.65
CA TRP A 108 3.51 3.29 14.84
C TRP A 108 2.24 3.08 15.65
N ILE A 109 2.12 1.91 16.26
CA ILE A 109 0.98 1.57 17.11
C ILE A 109 1.44 0.87 18.37
N ARG A 110 0.75 1.14 19.49
CA ARG A 110 0.84 0.35 20.70
C ARG A 110 -0.56 0.13 21.25
N ILE A 111 -0.76 -0.97 21.99
CA ILE A 111 -2.10 -1.39 22.41
C ILE A 111 -2.08 -1.66 23.92
N PRO A 112 -2.25 -0.60 24.75
CA PRO A 112 -2.25 -0.76 26.21
C PRO A 112 -3.49 -1.44 26.76
N HIS A 113 -4.63 -1.43 26.05
CA HIS A 113 -5.90 -1.97 26.55
C HIS A 113 -6.55 -2.90 25.53
N PRO A 114 -5.97 -4.09 25.30
CA PRO A 114 -6.44 -4.99 24.23
C PRO A 114 -7.71 -5.77 24.55
N GLY A 115 -8.18 -5.77 25.80
CA GLY A 115 -9.23 -6.69 26.21
C GLY A 115 -8.77 -8.14 26.07
N SER A 116 -9.59 -8.98 25.43
CA SER A 116 -9.27 -10.39 25.20
C SER A 116 -8.43 -10.65 23.93
N ALA A 117 -8.05 -9.60 23.21
CA ALA A 117 -7.32 -9.76 21.96
C ALA A 117 -5.87 -10.18 22.22
N GLY A 118 -5.40 -11.19 21.50
CA GLY A 118 -4.00 -11.60 21.46
C GLY A 118 -3.27 -11.03 20.24
N GLN A 119 -4.03 -10.73 19.18
CA GLN A 119 -3.55 -10.11 17.96
C GLN A 119 -4.54 -9.03 17.54
N VAL A 120 -4.12 -8.16 16.65
CA VAL A 120 -4.99 -7.14 16.06
C VAL A 120 -4.78 -7.09 14.55
N ASP A 121 -5.85 -6.76 13.83
CA ASP A 121 -5.80 -6.38 12.43
C ASP A 121 -5.99 -4.86 12.34
N ILE A 122 -4.99 -4.20 11.78
CA ILE A 122 -5.01 -2.76 11.58
C ILE A 122 -5.35 -2.50 10.12
N ALA A 123 -6.48 -1.83 9.88
CA ALA A 123 -6.87 -1.40 8.54
C ALA A 123 -6.44 0.05 8.36
N TYR A 124 -5.58 0.29 7.39
CA TYR A 124 -5.06 1.63 7.14
C TYR A 124 -4.83 1.87 5.66
N ARG A 125 -4.58 3.10 5.31
CA ARG A 125 -4.29 3.51 3.95
C ARG A 125 -2.87 4.00 3.86
N ALA A 126 -2.12 3.49 2.88
CA ALA A 126 -0.72 3.83 2.71
C ALA A 126 -0.40 4.03 1.23
N GLY A 127 0.54 4.92 0.95
CA GLY A 127 1.00 5.25 -0.39
C GLY A 127 1.45 6.70 -0.48
N LEU A 128 2.35 6.98 -1.41
CA LEU A 128 2.94 8.30 -1.56
C LEU A 128 1.92 9.33 -2.09
N VAL A 129 1.16 8.94 -3.10
CA VAL A 129 0.18 9.82 -3.77
C VAL A 129 -1.09 9.04 -4.09
N PRO A 130 -2.24 9.74 -4.28
CA PRO A 130 -3.52 9.08 -4.53
C PRO A 130 -3.56 8.24 -5.80
N GLY A 131 -2.95 8.70 -6.89
CA GLY A 131 -3.02 8.00 -8.16
C GLY A 131 -1.87 8.33 -9.09
N TRP A 132 -1.80 7.62 -10.21
CA TRP A 132 -0.74 7.76 -11.20
C TRP A 132 -0.46 9.19 -11.64
N PRO A 133 -1.49 10.02 -11.94
CA PRO A 133 -1.23 11.40 -12.38
C PRO A 133 -0.51 12.26 -11.36
N ASP A 134 -0.56 11.88 -10.09
CA ASP A 134 0.04 12.64 -8.99
C ASP A 134 1.49 12.25 -8.71
N LEU A 135 2.01 11.21 -9.37
CA LEU A 135 3.39 10.79 -9.20
C LEU A 135 4.36 11.86 -9.73
N PRO A 136 5.46 12.12 -8.99
CA PRO A 136 6.54 12.91 -9.55
C PRO A 136 7.01 12.31 -10.88
N GLU A 137 7.29 13.15 -11.85
CA GLU A 137 7.66 12.72 -13.21
C GLU A 137 8.86 11.77 -13.22
N ALA A 138 9.85 12.03 -12.39
CA ALA A 138 11.02 11.15 -12.29
C ALA A 138 10.64 9.73 -11.87
N ILE A 139 9.66 9.58 -10.99
CA ILE A 139 9.19 8.27 -10.52
C ILE A 139 8.36 7.58 -11.59
N SER A 140 7.42 8.29 -12.21
CA SER A 140 6.59 7.70 -13.26
C SER A 140 7.44 7.26 -14.46
N LEU A 141 8.44 8.05 -14.84
CA LEU A 141 9.38 7.66 -15.90
C LEU A 141 10.20 6.44 -15.52
N ALA A 142 10.63 6.33 -14.27
CA ALA A 142 11.36 5.14 -13.80
C ALA A 142 10.49 3.88 -13.89
N VAL A 143 9.22 3.98 -13.51
CA VAL A 143 8.27 2.87 -13.63
C VAL A 143 8.07 2.50 -15.10
N LEU A 144 7.91 3.48 -15.99
CA LEU A 144 7.77 3.22 -17.42
C LEU A 144 9.00 2.56 -18.03
N ARG A 145 10.19 2.92 -17.57
CA ARG A 145 11.44 2.26 -18.01
C ARG A 145 11.46 0.80 -17.59
N ILE A 146 11.03 0.50 -16.36
CA ILE A 146 10.94 -0.90 -15.91
C ILE A 146 9.93 -1.65 -16.75
N ALA A 147 8.76 -1.06 -17.02
CA ALA A 147 7.72 -1.66 -17.86
C ALA A 147 8.24 -1.95 -19.27
N ALA A 148 8.97 -1.00 -19.86
CA ALA A 148 9.57 -1.17 -21.19
C ALA A 148 10.59 -2.32 -21.20
N HIS A 149 11.39 -2.44 -20.16
CA HIS A 149 12.33 -3.54 -20.02
C HIS A 149 11.61 -4.89 -19.94
N LEU A 150 10.55 -4.97 -19.14
CA LEU A 150 9.72 -6.17 -19.03
C LEU A 150 9.04 -6.51 -20.36
N HIS A 151 8.62 -5.51 -21.10
CA HIS A 151 7.99 -5.69 -22.41
C HIS A 151 8.95 -6.26 -23.44
N ALA A 152 10.23 -5.87 -23.38
CA ALA A 152 11.27 -6.33 -24.32
C ALA A 152 11.78 -7.74 -23.99
N HIS A 153 11.54 -8.23 -22.81
CA HIS A 153 12.03 -9.52 -22.31
C HIS A 153 10.88 -10.35 -21.72
#